data_ed6739c49f1332381c56c440bc84ca35
#
_entry.id   ed6739c49f1332381c56c440bc84ca35
#
_cell.length_a   1.000
_cell.length_b   1.000
_cell.length_c   1.000
_cell.angle_alpha   90.00
_cell.angle_beta   90.00
_cell.angle_gamma   90.00
#
_symmetry.space_group_name_H-M   'P 1'
#
loop_
_entity.id
_entity.type
_entity.pdbx_description
1 polymer ?
#
loop_
_entity_poly.entity_id
_entity_poly.type
_entity_poly.pdbx_seq_one_letter_code
_entity_poly.pdbx_strand_id
1 'polypeptide(L)'
;MSQVEADALTAEVVAEYLKDHPDFFVERPELVDRLSFPHSDLGTVSLVHIQMNRQRQRIEELEEEITTLMSLAANNDRTFYEFMDLQGSILKCGDFKQVISAIELKAKELGLRAYVRLFSQCDASTQLSKEHYQRFATNHLNGKEAYLGRLRKVDREALFGNMDVPEMGSYVVLPLVKKQTLGVLAFSSEDGGHFQPDMDTLFLRHLSLVVAHLAQTLVWQSYDDDNSQHSSAK
;
A
#
# COMPACT_ATOMS: atom_id res chain seq x y z
N MET A 1 15.45 58.60 -0.89
CA MET A 1 14.11 58.22 -0.38
C MET A 1 14.21 56.84 0.23
N SER A 2 13.89 56.73 1.53
CA SER A 2 14.02 55.44 2.23
C SER A 2 12.85 54.52 1.82
N GLN A 3 13.09 53.22 1.88
CA GLN A 3 12.09 52.17 1.57
C GLN A 3 10.79 52.35 2.39
N VAL A 4 10.89 52.93 3.57
CA VAL A 4 9.78 53.24 4.50
C VAL A 4 8.89 54.37 3.94
N GLU A 5 9.46 55.39 3.24
CA GLU A 5 8.69 56.46 2.64
C GLU A 5 7.96 55.99 1.38
N ALA A 6 8.55 55.08 0.61
CA ALA A 6 7.90 54.47 -0.54
C ALA A 6 6.70 53.58 -0.14
N ASP A 7 6.82 52.79 0.91
CA ASP A 7 5.74 51.96 1.46
C ASP A 7 4.59 52.81 2.04
N ALA A 8 4.88 53.90 2.72
CA ALA A 8 3.87 54.80 3.29
C ALA A 8 3.08 55.54 2.18
N LEU A 9 3.76 55.97 1.11
CA LEU A 9 3.13 56.60 -0.04
C LEU A 9 2.23 55.61 -0.79
N THR A 10 2.61 54.37 -0.87
CA THR A 10 1.84 53.30 -1.51
C THR A 10 0.58 52.95 -0.71
N ALA A 11 0.66 52.89 0.63
CA ALA A 11 -0.48 52.64 1.51
C ALA A 11 -1.53 53.72 1.47
N GLU A 12 -1.10 54.99 1.39
CA GLU A 12 -1.99 56.17 1.33
C GLU A 12 -2.74 56.25 0.00
N VAL A 13 -2.04 55.96 -1.10
CA VAL A 13 -2.63 55.89 -2.44
C VAL A 13 -3.66 54.74 -2.54
N VAL A 14 -3.36 53.59 -1.94
CA VAL A 14 -4.32 52.46 -1.89
C VAL A 14 -5.53 52.82 -1.04
N ALA A 15 -5.36 53.47 0.08
CA ALA A 15 -6.46 53.88 0.96
C ALA A 15 -7.37 54.90 0.29
N GLU A 16 -6.80 55.88 -0.46
CA GLU A 16 -7.55 56.87 -1.21
C GLU A 16 -8.31 56.21 -2.39
N TYR A 17 -7.66 55.30 -3.12
CA TYR A 17 -8.30 54.56 -4.19
C TYR A 17 -9.49 53.72 -3.68
N LEU A 18 -9.36 53.05 -2.55
CA LEU A 18 -10.44 52.25 -1.97
C LEU A 18 -11.61 53.08 -1.45
N LYS A 19 -11.38 54.35 -1.03
CA LYS A 19 -12.46 55.27 -0.68
C LYS A 19 -13.30 55.68 -1.91
N ASP A 20 -12.65 55.87 -3.05
CA ASP A 20 -13.32 56.26 -4.28
C ASP A 20 -13.99 55.07 -4.98
N HIS A 21 -13.59 53.82 -4.64
CA HIS A 21 -14.09 52.58 -5.20
C HIS A 21 -14.60 51.64 -4.14
N PRO A 22 -15.74 51.89 -3.49
CA PRO A 22 -16.27 51.10 -2.39
C PRO A 22 -16.61 49.65 -2.79
N ASP A 23 -16.91 49.45 -4.08
CA ASP A 23 -17.26 48.11 -4.63
C ASP A 23 -16.04 47.30 -5.09
N PHE A 24 -14.82 47.78 -4.86
CA PHE A 24 -13.57 47.14 -5.28
C PHE A 24 -13.45 45.68 -4.82
N PHE A 25 -13.85 45.39 -3.60
CA PHE A 25 -13.80 44.02 -3.04
C PHE A 25 -14.97 43.14 -3.49
N VAL A 26 -16.08 43.72 -3.98
CA VAL A 26 -17.19 42.93 -4.54
C VAL A 26 -16.77 42.31 -5.87
N GLU A 27 -15.95 43.03 -6.65
CA GLU A 27 -15.42 42.56 -7.93
C GLU A 27 -14.20 41.63 -7.79
N ARG A 28 -13.58 41.60 -6.60
CA ARG A 28 -12.35 40.83 -6.30
C ARG A 28 -12.45 40.10 -4.97
N PRO A 29 -13.35 39.12 -4.84
CA PRO A 29 -13.58 38.40 -3.58
C PRO A 29 -12.34 37.65 -3.11
N GLU A 30 -11.47 37.21 -4.00
CA GLU A 30 -10.21 36.50 -3.70
C GLU A 30 -9.21 37.37 -2.90
N LEU A 31 -9.31 38.70 -2.97
CA LEU A 31 -8.47 39.59 -2.17
C LEU A 31 -8.96 39.70 -0.73
N VAL A 32 -10.28 39.60 -0.51
CA VAL A 32 -10.88 39.65 0.84
C VAL A 32 -10.42 38.49 1.70
N ASP A 33 -10.25 37.32 1.08
CA ASP A 33 -9.80 36.08 1.78
C ASP A 33 -8.37 36.20 2.31
N ARG A 34 -7.56 37.08 1.72
CA ARG A 34 -6.17 37.35 2.11
C ARG A 34 -6.00 38.50 3.08
N LEU A 35 -7.06 39.27 3.33
CA LEU A 35 -6.99 40.41 4.25
C LEU A 35 -6.98 39.93 5.70
N SER A 36 -5.95 40.35 6.43
CA SER A 36 -5.88 40.17 7.90
C SER A 36 -6.37 41.45 8.58
N PHE A 37 -7.51 41.37 9.24
CA PHE A 37 -8.02 42.49 10.02
C PHE A 37 -7.51 42.38 11.48
N PRO A 38 -6.75 43.39 11.98
CA PRO A 38 -6.39 43.39 13.40
C PRO A 38 -7.66 43.51 14.22
N HIS A 39 -7.78 42.70 15.27
CA HIS A 39 -8.88 42.76 16.20
C HIS A 39 -8.77 44.10 16.97
N SER A 40 -9.68 45.01 16.73
CA SER A 40 -9.78 46.20 17.58
C SER A 40 -10.32 45.80 18.94
N ASP A 41 -9.55 46.12 19.99
CA ASP A 41 -9.75 45.83 21.40
C ASP A 41 -10.97 46.54 22.03
N LEU A 42 -12.13 46.38 21.46
CA LEU A 42 -13.39 46.83 22.02
C LEU A 42 -14.29 45.62 22.34
N GLY A 43 -13.87 44.80 23.30
CA GLY A 43 -14.68 43.97 24.20
C GLY A 43 -15.82 43.09 23.66
N THR A 44 -16.19 43.18 22.42
CA THR A 44 -17.22 42.38 21.76
C THR A 44 -16.67 41.62 20.59
N VAL A 45 -16.32 40.34 20.82
CA VAL A 45 -15.95 39.43 19.76
C VAL A 45 -17.22 39.17 18.96
N SER A 46 -17.23 39.61 17.69
CA SER A 46 -18.36 39.35 16.79
C SER A 46 -18.52 37.83 16.58
N LEU A 47 -19.67 37.27 16.95
CA LEU A 47 -20.01 35.85 16.73
C LEU A 47 -19.82 35.45 15.27
N VAL A 48 -20.08 36.36 14.33
CA VAL A 48 -19.88 36.17 12.90
C VAL A 48 -18.39 35.94 12.58
N HIS A 49 -17.49 36.69 13.22
CA HIS A 49 -16.05 36.51 13.02
C HIS A 49 -15.54 35.16 13.56
N ILE A 50 -16.05 34.75 14.72
CA ILE A 50 -15.74 33.42 15.26
C ILE A 50 -16.24 32.33 14.33
N GLN A 51 -17.43 32.48 13.78
CA GLN A 51 -18.03 31.52 12.87
C GLN A 51 -17.23 31.45 11.55
N MET A 52 -16.83 32.59 10.99
CA MET A 52 -15.99 32.63 9.79
C MET A 52 -14.62 31.97 10.01
N ASN A 53 -13.97 32.22 11.13
CA ASN A 53 -12.70 31.57 11.46
C ASN A 53 -12.85 30.07 11.63
N ARG A 54 -13.94 29.60 12.26
CA ARG A 54 -14.25 28.17 12.33
C ARG A 54 -14.47 27.54 10.97
N GLN A 55 -15.17 28.24 10.08
CA GLN A 55 -15.40 27.74 8.72
C GLN A 55 -14.09 27.66 7.93
N ARG A 56 -13.21 28.69 8.03
CA ARG A 56 -11.88 28.65 7.41
C ARG A 56 -11.05 27.48 7.91
N GLN A 57 -10.98 27.32 9.22
CA GLN A 57 -10.26 26.19 9.80
C GLN A 57 -10.83 24.84 9.31
N ARG A 58 -12.15 24.74 9.23
CA ARG A 58 -12.80 23.52 8.72
C ARG A 58 -12.50 23.25 7.23
N ILE A 59 -12.39 24.30 6.42
CA ILE A 59 -11.99 24.21 5.01
C ILE A 59 -10.55 23.71 4.92
N GLU A 60 -9.62 24.28 5.68
CA GLU A 60 -8.21 23.85 5.72
C GLU A 60 -8.08 22.38 6.12
N GLU A 61 -8.80 21.94 7.18
CA GLU A 61 -8.84 20.55 7.62
C GLU A 61 -9.34 19.61 6.48
N LEU A 62 -10.40 20.02 5.77
CA LEU A 62 -10.97 19.23 4.66
C LEU A 62 -10.02 19.19 3.46
N GLU A 63 -9.31 20.25 3.14
CA GLU A 63 -8.31 20.29 2.07
C GLU A 63 -7.13 19.36 2.36
N GLU A 64 -6.66 19.31 3.62
CA GLU A 64 -5.64 18.37 4.06
C GLU A 64 -6.14 16.91 3.97
N GLU A 65 -7.37 16.65 4.41
CA GLU A 65 -8.00 15.33 4.33
C GLU A 65 -8.16 14.88 2.88
N ILE A 66 -8.63 15.76 1.99
CA ILE A 66 -8.74 15.48 0.54
C ILE A 66 -7.38 15.15 -0.05
N THR A 67 -6.35 15.93 0.27
CA THR A 67 -4.98 15.70 -0.23
C THR A 67 -4.46 14.34 0.21
N THR A 68 -4.71 13.97 1.47
CA THR A 68 -4.36 12.65 2.02
C THR A 68 -5.10 11.53 1.30
N LEU A 69 -6.41 11.67 1.10
CA LEU A 69 -7.23 10.69 0.39
C LEU A 69 -6.80 10.54 -1.09
N MET A 70 -6.46 11.63 -1.77
CA MET A 70 -5.94 11.58 -3.14
C MET A 70 -4.62 10.83 -3.21
N SER A 71 -3.73 11.02 -2.24
CA SER A 71 -2.45 10.29 -2.16
C SER A 71 -2.67 8.80 -1.93
N LEU A 72 -3.60 8.44 -1.05
CA LEU A 72 -3.98 7.04 -0.80
C LEU A 72 -4.61 6.40 -2.04
N ALA A 73 -5.49 7.12 -2.75
CA ALA A 73 -6.10 6.64 -3.99
C ALA A 73 -5.05 6.38 -5.07
N ALA A 74 -4.11 7.31 -5.27
CA ALA A 74 -3.03 7.14 -6.24
C ALA A 74 -2.11 5.94 -5.90
N ASN A 75 -1.82 5.72 -4.62
CA ASN A 75 -1.06 4.55 -4.17
C ASN A 75 -1.84 3.25 -4.40
N ASN A 76 -3.14 3.24 -4.13
CA ASN A 76 -3.99 2.08 -4.39
C ASN A 76 -4.06 1.74 -5.88
N ASP A 77 -4.21 2.73 -6.75
CA ASP A 77 -4.20 2.54 -8.21
C ASP A 77 -2.87 1.95 -8.68
N ARG A 78 -1.75 2.48 -8.20
CA ARG A 78 -0.43 1.93 -8.53
C ARG A 78 -0.32 0.47 -8.09
N THR A 79 -0.70 0.17 -6.86
CA THR A 79 -0.69 -1.20 -6.31
C THR A 79 -1.57 -2.12 -7.16
N PHE A 80 -2.74 -1.66 -7.58
CA PHE A 80 -3.63 -2.42 -8.46
C PHE A 80 -2.95 -2.79 -9.79
N TYR A 81 -2.31 -1.84 -10.47
CA TYR A 81 -1.59 -2.12 -11.72
C TYR A 81 -0.44 -3.10 -11.53
N GLU A 82 0.34 -2.98 -10.47
CA GLU A 82 1.41 -3.94 -10.14
C GLU A 82 0.88 -5.37 -9.95
N PHE A 83 -0.29 -5.50 -9.28
CA PHE A 83 -0.95 -6.80 -9.14
C PHE A 83 -1.51 -7.34 -10.44
N MET A 84 -2.09 -6.50 -11.30
CA MET A 84 -2.59 -6.91 -12.61
C MET A 84 -1.47 -7.40 -13.52
N ASP A 85 -0.32 -6.73 -13.52
CA ASP A 85 0.87 -7.13 -14.27
C ASP A 85 1.41 -8.49 -13.79
N LEU A 86 1.53 -8.65 -12.46
CA LEU A 86 1.91 -9.94 -11.88
C LEU A 86 0.93 -11.03 -12.28
N GLN A 87 -0.37 -10.78 -12.18
CA GLN A 87 -1.40 -11.74 -12.52
C GLN A 87 -1.35 -12.13 -14.00
N GLY A 88 -1.16 -11.15 -14.91
CA GLY A 88 -0.94 -11.38 -16.32
C GLY A 88 0.30 -12.22 -16.61
N SER A 89 1.35 -12.08 -15.80
CA SER A 89 2.59 -12.85 -15.92
C SER A 89 2.42 -14.30 -15.45
N ILE A 90 1.83 -14.51 -14.27
CA ILE A 90 1.65 -15.88 -13.73
C ILE A 90 0.65 -16.72 -14.51
N LEU A 91 -0.34 -16.09 -15.16
CA LEU A 91 -1.30 -16.81 -16.01
C LEU A 91 -0.70 -17.29 -17.34
N LYS A 92 0.45 -16.75 -17.74
CA LYS A 92 1.20 -17.19 -18.94
C LYS A 92 2.21 -18.31 -18.65
N CYS A 93 2.45 -18.63 -17.37
CA CYS A 93 3.40 -19.65 -16.99
C CYS A 93 2.92 -21.05 -17.41
N GLY A 94 3.85 -21.85 -17.93
CA GLY A 94 3.58 -23.22 -18.35
C GLY A 94 3.64 -24.23 -17.19
N ASP A 95 4.35 -23.93 -16.13
CA ASP A 95 4.49 -24.77 -14.95
C ASP A 95 4.45 -23.94 -13.64
N PHE A 96 4.27 -24.64 -12.53
CA PHE A 96 4.08 -23.96 -11.24
C PHE A 96 5.39 -23.37 -10.68
N LYS A 97 6.53 -23.91 -11.07
CA LYS A 97 7.84 -23.37 -10.65
C LYS A 97 8.09 -21.98 -11.26
N GLN A 98 7.66 -21.78 -12.53
CA GLN A 98 7.69 -20.47 -13.19
C GLN A 98 6.76 -19.48 -12.48
N VAL A 99 5.58 -19.92 -11.99
CA VAL A 99 4.67 -19.09 -11.20
C VAL A 99 5.36 -18.60 -9.92
N ILE A 100 6.03 -19.49 -9.19
CA ILE A 100 6.78 -19.11 -7.97
C ILE A 100 7.85 -18.07 -8.32
N SER A 101 8.67 -18.32 -9.33
CA SER A 101 9.74 -17.43 -9.77
C SER A 101 9.21 -16.05 -10.19
N ALA A 102 8.07 -15.99 -10.87
CA ALA A 102 7.44 -14.72 -11.25
C ALA A 102 6.96 -13.92 -10.03
N ILE A 103 6.39 -14.59 -9.01
CA ILE A 103 5.98 -13.97 -7.76
C ILE A 103 7.19 -13.45 -6.98
N GLU A 104 8.25 -14.24 -6.89
CA GLU A 104 9.50 -13.86 -6.19
C GLU A 104 10.18 -12.67 -6.86
N LEU A 105 10.23 -12.66 -8.21
CA LEU A 105 10.79 -11.56 -8.98
C LEU A 105 10.02 -10.27 -8.73
N LYS A 106 8.69 -10.33 -8.83
CA LYS A 106 7.84 -9.15 -8.60
C LYS A 106 7.92 -8.65 -7.17
N ALA A 107 7.94 -9.55 -6.20
CA ALA A 107 8.14 -9.17 -4.81
C ALA A 107 9.47 -8.43 -4.61
N LYS A 108 10.55 -8.91 -5.23
CA LYS A 108 11.87 -8.28 -5.16
C LYS A 108 11.87 -6.88 -5.79
N GLU A 109 11.17 -6.66 -6.91
CA GLU A 109 10.99 -5.34 -7.53
C GLU A 109 10.32 -4.35 -6.57
N LEU A 110 9.39 -4.84 -5.73
CA LEU A 110 8.68 -4.07 -4.72
C LEU A 110 9.45 -3.96 -3.38
N GLY A 111 10.69 -4.45 -3.30
CA GLY A 111 11.48 -4.46 -2.06
C GLY A 111 10.98 -5.46 -1.02
N LEU A 112 10.21 -6.47 -1.44
CA LEU A 112 9.65 -7.52 -0.61
C LEU A 112 10.31 -8.87 -0.91
N ARG A 113 10.10 -9.85 -0.03
CA ARG A 113 10.41 -11.26 -0.31
C ARG A 113 9.11 -12.06 -0.30
N ALA A 114 8.95 -12.95 -1.27
CA ALA A 114 7.80 -13.83 -1.37
C ALA A 114 8.17 -15.27 -1.00
N TYR A 115 7.22 -15.99 -0.46
CA TYR A 115 7.37 -17.38 -0.07
C TYR A 115 6.09 -18.14 -0.44
N VAL A 116 6.25 -19.20 -1.22
CA VAL A 116 5.16 -20.15 -1.53
C VAL A 116 5.50 -21.47 -0.86
N ARG A 117 4.66 -21.92 0.08
CA ARG A 117 4.86 -23.14 0.83
C ARG A 117 3.65 -24.07 0.69
N LEU A 118 3.87 -25.30 0.29
CA LEU A 118 2.81 -26.28 -0.01
C LEU A 118 2.96 -27.55 0.84
N PHE A 119 1.85 -28.20 1.14
CA PHE A 119 1.85 -29.42 1.95
C PHE A 119 2.33 -30.66 1.20
N SER A 120 2.12 -30.71 -0.12
CA SER A 120 2.33 -31.92 -0.93
C SER A 120 3.64 -31.92 -1.70
N GLN A 121 4.51 -30.95 -1.50
CA GLN A 121 5.78 -30.88 -2.24
C GLN A 121 6.90 -31.57 -1.50
N CYS A 122 7.78 -32.23 -2.26
CA CYS A 122 8.97 -32.91 -1.73
C CYS A 122 10.19 -31.99 -1.66
N ASP A 123 10.13 -30.81 -2.28
CA ASP A 123 11.23 -29.85 -2.27
C ASP A 123 11.26 -29.13 -0.91
N ALA A 124 12.39 -29.24 -0.21
CA ALA A 124 12.56 -28.66 1.12
C ALA A 124 12.32 -27.15 1.18
N SER A 125 12.57 -26.44 0.07
CA SER A 125 12.35 -24.98 -0.01
C SER A 125 10.87 -24.60 -0.09
N THR A 126 9.99 -25.50 -0.52
CA THR A 126 8.57 -25.25 -0.72
C THR A 126 7.66 -26.09 0.17
N GLN A 127 8.22 -27.09 0.85
CA GLN A 127 7.46 -27.97 1.73
C GLN A 127 7.05 -27.30 3.04
N LEU A 128 5.78 -27.45 3.43
CA LEU A 128 5.22 -27.01 4.71
C LEU A 128 4.55 -28.16 5.44
N SER A 129 4.84 -28.33 6.73
CA SER A 129 4.12 -29.30 7.58
C SER A 129 2.68 -28.82 7.83
N LYS A 130 1.71 -29.73 7.67
CA LYS A 130 0.31 -29.46 8.01
C LYS A 130 0.11 -29.11 9.48
N GLU A 131 0.87 -29.75 10.37
CA GLU A 131 0.80 -29.50 11.81
C GLU A 131 1.27 -28.07 12.16
N HIS A 132 2.39 -27.64 11.57
CA HIS A 132 2.90 -26.29 11.75
C HIS A 132 1.90 -25.24 11.24
N TYR A 133 1.31 -25.48 10.08
CA TYR A 133 0.28 -24.59 9.55
C TYR A 133 -0.97 -24.55 10.46
N GLN A 134 -1.47 -25.70 10.91
CA GLN A 134 -2.66 -25.75 11.78
C GLN A 134 -2.43 -24.99 13.08
N ARG A 135 -1.26 -25.14 13.69
CA ARG A 135 -0.87 -24.38 14.88
C ARG A 135 -0.85 -22.88 14.62
N PHE A 136 -0.25 -22.46 13.51
CA PHE A 136 -0.23 -21.07 13.09
C PHE A 136 -1.65 -20.53 12.83
N ALA A 137 -2.45 -21.27 12.08
CA ALA A 137 -3.82 -20.88 11.74
C ALA A 137 -4.71 -20.71 12.97
N THR A 138 -4.60 -21.62 13.95
CA THR A 138 -5.34 -21.52 15.20
C THR A 138 -4.92 -20.32 16.03
N ASN A 139 -3.63 -20.00 16.08
CA ASN A 139 -3.13 -18.93 16.93
C ASN A 139 -3.29 -17.53 16.31
N HIS A 140 -3.21 -17.42 14.99
CA HIS A 140 -3.08 -16.13 14.31
C HIS A 140 -4.18 -15.83 13.32
N LEU A 141 -4.72 -16.81 12.60
CA LEU A 141 -5.76 -16.58 11.63
C LEU A 141 -7.14 -16.50 12.27
N ASN A 142 -7.49 -17.42 13.19
CA ASN A 142 -8.79 -17.43 13.87
C ASN A 142 -9.98 -17.20 12.94
N GLY A 143 -9.97 -17.84 11.75
CA GLY A 143 -10.98 -17.65 10.71
C GLY A 143 -10.78 -16.43 9.81
N LYS A 144 -9.77 -15.60 10.04
CA LYS A 144 -9.37 -14.52 9.11
C LYS A 144 -8.72 -15.11 7.86
N GLU A 145 -8.88 -14.42 6.76
CA GLU A 145 -8.36 -14.83 5.45
C GLU A 145 -6.89 -14.46 5.24
N ALA A 146 -6.34 -13.59 6.09
CA ALA A 146 -4.94 -13.21 6.07
C ALA A 146 -4.46 -12.84 7.47
N TYR A 147 -3.18 -13.03 7.72
CA TYR A 147 -2.46 -12.51 8.87
C TYR A 147 -1.53 -11.38 8.40
N LEU A 148 -1.53 -10.26 9.12
CA LEU A 148 -0.59 -9.16 8.91
C LEU A 148 0.06 -8.79 10.24
N GLY A 149 1.36 -8.50 10.18
CA GLY A 149 2.12 -8.05 11.33
C GLY A 149 3.44 -8.79 11.52
N ARG A 150 4.00 -8.66 12.71
CA ARG A 150 5.28 -9.29 13.06
C ARG A 150 5.06 -10.73 13.51
N LEU A 151 5.92 -11.63 13.06
CA LEU A 151 5.91 -13.05 13.48
C LEU A 151 6.93 -13.31 14.59
N ARG A 152 6.56 -14.13 15.56
CA ARG A 152 7.50 -14.65 16.56
C ARG A 152 8.48 -15.62 15.90
N LYS A 153 9.66 -15.79 16.49
CA LYS A 153 10.68 -16.71 16.00
C LYS A 153 10.14 -18.13 15.75
N VAL A 154 9.36 -18.65 16.69
CA VAL A 154 8.75 -20.00 16.59
C VAL A 154 7.80 -20.11 15.39
N ASP A 155 7.02 -19.07 15.11
CA ASP A 155 6.07 -19.05 13.99
C ASP A 155 6.81 -18.89 12.65
N ARG A 156 7.90 -18.10 12.60
CA ARG A 156 8.77 -17.99 11.43
C ARG A 156 9.43 -19.33 11.10
N GLU A 157 10.04 -19.99 12.09
CA GLU A 157 10.65 -21.31 11.91
C GLU A 157 9.64 -22.36 11.47
N ALA A 158 8.42 -22.31 12.03
CA ALA A 158 7.35 -23.24 11.66
C ALA A 158 6.87 -23.05 10.22
N LEU A 159 6.74 -21.80 9.74
CA LEU A 159 6.24 -21.50 8.40
C LEU A 159 7.33 -21.56 7.34
N PHE A 160 8.53 -21.06 7.64
CA PHE A 160 9.58 -20.85 6.64
C PHE A 160 10.77 -21.81 6.81
N GLY A 161 10.87 -22.51 7.93
CA GLY A 161 12.00 -23.41 8.20
C GLY A 161 13.33 -22.65 8.28
N ASN A 162 14.31 -23.11 7.52
CA ASN A 162 15.66 -22.52 7.46
C ASN A 162 15.82 -21.45 6.37
N MET A 163 14.70 -20.95 5.80
CA MET A 163 14.78 -19.89 4.78
C MET A 163 15.27 -18.58 5.43
N ASP A 164 15.94 -17.77 4.61
CA ASP A 164 16.35 -16.44 5.03
C ASP A 164 15.12 -15.51 5.11
N VAL A 165 14.70 -15.20 6.35
CA VAL A 165 13.55 -14.36 6.66
C VAL A 165 13.95 -13.23 7.61
N PRO A 166 13.46 -12.01 7.43
CA PRO A 166 13.82 -10.87 8.29
C PRO A 166 13.33 -11.11 9.73
N GLU A 167 14.24 -10.99 10.70
CA GLU A 167 13.91 -11.23 12.10
C GLU A 167 12.99 -10.17 12.70
N MET A 168 13.21 -8.90 12.36
CA MET A 168 12.46 -7.74 12.85
C MET A 168 11.44 -7.22 11.84
N GLY A 169 11.27 -7.92 10.73
CA GLY A 169 10.38 -7.53 9.66
C GLY A 169 8.89 -7.71 9.97
N SER A 170 8.08 -7.23 9.05
CA SER A 170 6.64 -7.48 9.02
C SER A 170 6.29 -8.47 7.91
N TYR A 171 5.18 -9.16 8.09
CA TYR A 171 4.74 -10.27 7.25
C TYR A 171 3.26 -10.13 6.90
N VAL A 172 2.91 -10.60 5.72
CA VAL A 172 1.55 -11.00 5.38
C VAL A 172 1.56 -12.48 5.02
N VAL A 173 0.65 -13.26 5.61
CA VAL A 173 0.51 -14.70 5.38
C VAL A 173 -0.91 -15.00 4.97
N LEU A 174 -1.06 -15.59 3.80
CA LEU A 174 -2.36 -15.92 3.20
C LEU A 174 -2.43 -17.43 2.98
N PRO A 175 -3.48 -18.13 3.44
CA PRO A 175 -3.70 -19.51 3.09
C PRO A 175 -4.03 -19.64 1.59
N LEU A 176 -3.44 -20.64 0.96
CA LEU A 176 -3.78 -21.05 -0.40
C LEU A 176 -4.94 -22.05 -0.34
N VAL A 177 -6.16 -21.57 -0.53
CA VAL A 177 -7.38 -22.36 -0.38
C VAL A 177 -8.11 -22.49 -1.72
N LYS A 178 -8.50 -23.71 -2.09
CA LYS A 178 -9.44 -23.98 -3.19
C LYS A 178 -10.61 -24.82 -2.67
N LYS A 179 -10.53 -26.14 -2.66
CA LYS A 179 -11.47 -27.04 -1.96
C LYS A 179 -10.96 -27.36 -0.55
N GLN A 180 -9.68 -27.40 -0.39
CA GLN A 180 -8.95 -27.58 0.86
C GLN A 180 -7.74 -26.64 0.87
N THR A 181 -7.16 -26.44 2.02
CA THR A 181 -5.93 -25.66 2.13
C THR A 181 -4.77 -26.47 1.54
N LEU A 182 -4.03 -25.85 0.63
CA LEU A 182 -2.89 -26.46 -0.06
C LEU A 182 -1.55 -26.07 0.56
N GLY A 183 -1.52 -24.91 1.23
CA GLY A 183 -0.33 -24.31 1.78
C GLY A 183 -0.54 -22.85 2.11
N VAL A 184 0.52 -22.05 2.01
CA VAL A 184 0.51 -20.60 2.25
C VAL A 184 1.29 -19.85 1.17
N LEU A 185 0.82 -18.65 0.87
CA LEU A 185 1.55 -17.59 0.19
C LEU A 185 1.88 -16.53 1.24
N ALA A 186 3.13 -16.15 1.36
CA ALA A 186 3.53 -15.12 2.30
C ALA A 186 4.47 -14.11 1.64
N PHE A 187 4.42 -12.87 2.14
CA PHE A 187 5.37 -11.83 1.81
C PHE A 187 5.98 -11.27 3.09
N SER A 188 7.24 -10.87 3.03
CA SER A 188 7.91 -10.19 4.12
C SER A 188 8.55 -8.89 3.66
N SER A 189 8.60 -7.92 4.56
CA SER A 189 9.37 -6.69 4.44
C SER A 189 10.40 -6.62 5.56
N GLU A 190 11.55 -6.03 5.30
CA GLU A 190 12.54 -5.71 6.34
C GLU A 190 12.03 -4.63 7.28
N ASP A 191 11.14 -3.75 6.79
CA ASP A 191 10.43 -2.79 7.63
C ASP A 191 9.35 -3.49 8.47
N GLY A 192 9.54 -3.46 9.78
CA GLY A 192 8.59 -4.03 10.74
C GLY A 192 7.23 -3.33 10.82
N GLY A 193 7.06 -2.19 10.15
CA GLY A 193 5.82 -1.41 10.04
C GLY A 193 5.14 -1.49 8.68
N HIS A 194 5.74 -2.18 7.70
CA HIS A 194 5.22 -2.24 6.34
C HIS A 194 3.84 -2.93 6.26
N PHE A 195 3.69 -4.09 6.87
CA PHE A 195 2.41 -4.82 6.93
C PHE A 195 1.75 -4.60 8.29
N GLN A 196 0.69 -3.78 8.31
CA GLN A 196 -0.08 -3.46 9.51
C GLN A 196 -1.40 -4.23 9.54
N PRO A 197 -1.93 -4.57 10.73
CA PRO A 197 -3.12 -5.41 10.86
C PRO A 197 -4.42 -4.84 10.28
N ASP A 198 -4.47 -3.52 10.06
CA ASP A 198 -5.59 -2.75 9.53
C ASP A 198 -5.52 -2.52 8.01
N MET A 199 -4.43 -2.96 7.36
CA MET A 199 -4.30 -2.83 5.91
C MET A 199 -5.28 -3.73 5.17
N ASP A 200 -5.83 -3.23 4.07
CA ASP A 200 -6.65 -4.01 3.16
C ASP A 200 -5.81 -5.09 2.46
N THR A 201 -6.38 -6.28 2.39
CA THR A 201 -5.74 -7.46 1.79
C THR A 201 -6.43 -7.96 0.53
N LEU A 202 -7.35 -7.19 -0.04
CA LEU A 202 -8.20 -7.61 -1.15
C LEU A 202 -7.39 -8.16 -2.32
N PHE A 203 -6.39 -7.42 -2.79
CA PHE A 203 -5.53 -7.84 -3.91
C PHE A 203 -4.70 -9.08 -3.58
N LEU A 204 -4.13 -9.14 -2.39
CA LEU A 204 -3.33 -10.28 -1.94
C LEU A 204 -4.18 -11.55 -1.81
N ARG A 205 -5.41 -11.42 -1.31
CA ARG A 205 -6.38 -12.52 -1.23
C ARG A 205 -6.76 -13.02 -2.63
N HIS A 206 -7.02 -12.10 -3.56
CA HIS A 206 -7.30 -12.47 -4.94
C HIS A 206 -6.09 -13.20 -5.57
N LEU A 207 -4.87 -12.71 -5.36
CA LEU A 207 -3.65 -13.37 -5.80
C LEU A 207 -3.54 -14.78 -5.20
N SER A 208 -3.82 -14.94 -3.90
CA SER A 208 -3.75 -16.26 -3.24
C SER A 208 -4.73 -17.28 -3.85
N LEU A 209 -5.92 -16.85 -4.25
CA LEU A 209 -6.90 -17.69 -4.95
C LEU A 209 -6.40 -18.12 -6.33
N VAL A 210 -5.82 -17.21 -7.09
CA VAL A 210 -5.23 -17.52 -8.41
C VAL A 210 -4.06 -18.48 -8.25
N VAL A 211 -3.15 -18.24 -7.32
CA VAL A 211 -2.00 -19.12 -7.04
C VAL A 211 -2.47 -20.50 -6.58
N ALA A 212 -3.48 -20.57 -5.71
CA ALA A 212 -4.06 -21.85 -5.28
C ALA A 212 -4.70 -22.62 -6.45
N HIS A 213 -5.31 -21.91 -7.40
CA HIS A 213 -5.83 -22.54 -8.62
C HIS A 213 -4.70 -23.11 -9.47
N LEU A 214 -3.66 -22.32 -9.75
CA LEU A 214 -2.52 -22.72 -10.56
C LEU A 214 -1.73 -23.88 -9.92
N ALA A 215 -1.59 -23.89 -8.59
CA ALA A 215 -0.93 -24.98 -7.86
C ALA A 215 -1.63 -26.36 -8.04
N GLN A 216 -2.90 -26.38 -8.42
CA GLN A 216 -3.63 -27.62 -8.68
C GLN A 216 -3.75 -27.98 -10.17
N THR A 217 -3.60 -27.00 -11.06
CA THR A 217 -3.83 -27.17 -12.49
C THR A 217 -2.56 -27.32 -13.30
N LEU A 218 -1.48 -26.67 -12.86
CA LEU A 218 -0.19 -26.77 -13.53
C LEU A 218 0.64 -27.93 -12.99
N VAL A 219 1.46 -28.52 -13.88
CA VAL A 219 2.52 -29.45 -13.47
C VAL A 219 3.56 -28.68 -12.64
N TRP A 220 4.28 -29.40 -11.75
CA TRP A 220 5.28 -28.76 -10.90
C TRP A 220 6.42 -28.13 -11.69
N GLN A 221 6.95 -28.88 -12.66
CA GLN A 221 8.00 -28.43 -13.55
C GLN A 221 7.80 -29.13 -14.90
N SER A 222 7.86 -28.38 -16.00
CA SER A 222 7.93 -28.95 -17.33
C SER A 222 9.29 -29.59 -17.49
N TYR A 223 9.32 -30.86 -17.93
CA TYR A 223 10.55 -31.49 -18.43
C TYR A 223 10.80 -30.86 -19.80
N ASP A 224 11.80 -30.01 -19.93
CA ASP A 224 12.32 -29.66 -21.25
C ASP A 224 12.88 -30.94 -21.86
N ASP A 225 12.28 -31.38 -22.98
CA ASP A 225 12.76 -32.46 -23.84
C ASP A 225 14.03 -32.01 -24.57
N ASP A 226 15.08 -31.68 -23.84
CA ASP A 226 16.40 -31.35 -24.35
C ASP A 226 17.29 -32.58 -24.41
N ASN A 227 16.75 -33.70 -24.92
CA ASN A 227 17.56 -34.89 -25.16
C ASN A 227 17.30 -35.54 -26.53
N SER A 228 17.23 -34.77 -27.62
CA SER A 228 17.13 -35.26 -28.96
C SER A 228 18.17 -34.70 -29.93
N GLN A 229 19.44 -34.58 -29.50
CA GLN A 229 20.56 -34.39 -30.41
C GLN A 229 21.84 -35.07 -29.90
N HIS A 230 21.86 -36.37 -29.73
CA HIS A 230 23.11 -37.16 -29.79
C HIS A 230 22.80 -38.62 -30.11
N SER A 231 22.33 -38.89 -31.32
CA SER A 231 22.46 -40.21 -31.89
C SER A 231 22.26 -40.19 -33.43
N SER A 232 23.23 -39.61 -34.11
CA SER A 232 23.42 -39.86 -35.54
C SER A 232 24.86 -39.53 -35.93
N ALA A 233 25.80 -40.35 -35.44
CA ALA A 233 27.15 -40.44 -36.04
C ALA A 233 27.65 -41.87 -35.80
N LYS A 234 27.25 -42.78 -36.68
CA LYS A 234 28.06 -43.91 -37.11
C LYS A 234 27.61 -44.37 -38.48
#